data_557e9aa1b1c3acbca53d22bc7c02c016
#
_entry.id   557e9aa1b1c3acbca53d22bc7c02c016
#
_cell.length_a   1.000
_cell.length_b   1.000
_cell.length_c   1.000
_cell.angle_alpha   90.00
_cell.angle_beta   90.00
_cell.angle_gamma   90.00
#
_symmetry.space_group_name_H-M   'P 1'
#
loop_
_entity.id
_entity.type
_entity.pdbx_description
1 polymer ?
#
loop_
_entity_poly.entity_id
_entity_poly.type
_entity_poly.pdbx_seq_one_letter_code
_entity_poly.pdbx_strand_id
1 'polypeptide(L)'
;MSPALVGQFVYADGKAGIGYVLRQGNLGGIGGQVSQLNNGCQAFGGSAVMGNTIFLPCSTGPRAVTISSTGTATELWRAPTSVPAAGSPSIGGGAVWWVDYNGGNLFALNPSTGAVMQQIRIGAAPHFASPTLSGNRAYIGTNAGVTAVNGA
;
A
#
# COMPACT_ATOMS: atom_id res chain seq x y z
N MET A 1 6.31 -7.92 3.80
CA MET A 1 6.21 -6.45 3.60
C MET A 1 7.25 -5.76 4.47
N SER A 2 7.77 -4.60 4.07
CA SER A 2 8.58 -3.77 4.96
C SER A 2 7.74 -3.21 6.09
N PRO A 3 8.22 -3.18 7.36
CA PRO A 3 7.51 -2.53 8.44
C PRO A 3 7.22 -1.05 8.17
N ALA A 4 6.08 -0.57 8.61
CA ALA A 4 5.63 0.82 8.46
C ALA A 4 5.66 1.53 9.81
N LEU A 5 6.16 2.76 9.85
CA LEU A 5 6.12 3.62 11.05
C LEU A 5 4.85 4.47 10.98
N VAL A 6 4.04 4.42 12.04
CA VAL A 6 2.77 5.16 12.16
C VAL A 6 2.69 5.78 13.55
N GLY A 7 3.02 7.06 13.66
CA GLY A 7 3.12 7.72 14.96
C GLY A 7 4.14 7.02 15.86
N GLN A 8 3.70 6.57 17.01
CA GLN A 8 4.53 5.83 17.98
C GLN A 8 4.54 4.31 17.76
N PHE A 9 3.91 3.82 16.67
CA PHE A 9 3.75 2.41 16.39
C PHE A 9 4.54 1.97 15.16
N VAL A 10 4.85 0.68 15.15
CA VAL A 10 5.33 -0.07 13.98
C VAL A 10 4.22 -1.03 13.57
N TYR A 11 3.83 -1.00 12.31
CA TYR A 11 2.95 -2.00 11.73
C TYR A 11 3.74 -2.93 10.82
N ALA A 12 3.57 -4.22 10.97
CA ALA A 12 4.16 -5.22 10.10
C ALA A 12 3.11 -6.24 9.68
N ASP A 13 3.02 -6.52 8.40
CA ASP A 13 2.16 -7.54 7.81
C ASP A 13 3.01 -8.53 7.03
N GLY A 14 2.62 -9.78 7.02
CA GLY A 14 3.37 -10.85 6.39
C GLY A 14 2.51 -11.74 5.50
N LYS A 15 3.09 -12.87 5.06
CA LYS A 15 2.40 -13.83 4.20
C LYS A 15 1.33 -14.65 4.93
N ALA A 16 1.31 -14.61 6.27
CA ALA A 16 0.30 -15.29 7.07
C ALA A 16 -1.07 -14.57 7.05
N GLY A 17 -1.14 -13.37 6.49
CA GLY A 17 -2.37 -12.58 6.45
C GLY A 17 -2.75 -11.98 7.80
N ILE A 18 -1.77 -11.79 8.66
CA ILE A 18 -1.93 -11.17 9.98
C ILE A 18 -0.98 -9.99 10.07
N GLY A 19 -1.54 -8.82 10.32
CA GLY A 19 -0.79 -7.60 10.64
C GLY A 19 -0.64 -7.43 12.14
N TYR A 20 0.54 -6.99 12.58
CA TYR A 20 0.90 -6.77 13.97
C TYR A 20 1.23 -5.31 14.21
N VAL A 21 0.74 -4.76 15.31
CA VAL A 21 1.09 -3.42 15.80
C VAL A 21 1.99 -3.56 17.02
N LEU A 22 3.14 -2.91 16.98
CA LEU A 22 4.11 -2.91 18.06
C LEU A 22 4.42 -1.46 18.48
N ARG A 23 4.89 -1.24 19.70
CA ARG A 23 5.39 0.08 20.11
C ARG A 23 6.81 0.30 19.58
N GLN A 24 7.06 1.46 18.98
CA GLN A 24 8.36 1.80 18.42
C GLN A 24 9.49 1.77 19.47
N GLY A 25 9.23 2.28 20.68
CA GLY A 25 10.21 2.31 21.77
C GLY A 25 10.35 1.02 22.55
N ASN A 26 9.42 0.05 22.38
CA ASN A 26 9.45 -1.24 23.06
C ASN A 26 8.66 -2.28 22.27
N LEU A 27 9.33 -3.06 21.45
CA LEU A 27 8.71 -4.08 20.60
C LEU A 27 8.10 -5.25 21.39
N GLY A 28 8.45 -5.42 22.66
CA GLY A 28 7.82 -6.34 23.60
C GLY A 28 8.17 -7.82 23.45
N GLY A 29 9.02 -8.18 22.49
CA GLY A 29 9.39 -9.59 22.23
C GLY A 29 8.21 -10.43 21.68
N ILE A 30 8.30 -11.75 21.83
CA ILE A 30 7.24 -12.67 21.36
C ILE A 30 5.98 -12.48 22.20
N GLY A 31 4.85 -12.23 21.55
CA GLY A 31 3.56 -11.95 22.21
C GLY A 31 3.41 -10.51 22.73
N GLY A 32 4.41 -9.64 22.51
CA GLY A 32 4.39 -8.25 22.98
C GLY A 32 3.73 -7.24 22.05
N GLN A 33 3.01 -7.69 21.02
CA GLN A 33 2.26 -6.80 20.14
C GLN A 33 1.12 -6.08 20.90
N VAL A 34 0.90 -4.81 20.55
CA VAL A 34 -0.20 -4.00 21.09
C VAL A 34 -1.55 -4.49 20.57
N SER A 35 -1.60 -4.83 19.29
CA SER A 35 -2.76 -5.43 18.64
C SER A 35 -2.35 -6.24 17.42
N GLN A 36 -3.28 -7.05 16.94
CA GLN A 36 -3.16 -7.76 15.67
C GLN A 36 -4.44 -7.60 14.86
N LEU A 37 -4.30 -7.65 13.55
CA LEU A 37 -5.40 -7.59 12.59
C LEU A 37 -5.30 -8.79 11.65
N ASN A 38 -6.24 -9.73 11.76
CA ASN A 38 -6.38 -10.81 10.79
C ASN A 38 -7.20 -10.30 9.61
N ASN A 39 -6.52 -9.76 8.61
CA ASN A 39 -7.14 -9.18 7.42
C ASN A 39 -7.04 -10.08 6.19
N GLY A 40 -6.30 -11.20 6.25
CA GLY A 40 -6.03 -12.07 5.12
C GLY A 40 -5.17 -11.41 4.03
N CYS A 41 -4.45 -10.32 4.37
CA CYS A 41 -3.53 -9.66 3.46
C CYS A 41 -2.20 -10.41 3.41
N GLN A 42 -1.91 -11.06 2.30
CA GLN A 42 -0.56 -11.54 2.02
C GLN A 42 0.21 -10.40 1.36
N ALA A 43 0.86 -9.57 2.16
CA ALA A 43 1.52 -8.37 1.67
C ALA A 43 2.92 -8.66 1.10
N PHE A 44 3.19 -8.09 -0.07
CA PHE A 44 4.47 -8.14 -0.77
C PHE A 44 4.97 -6.73 -1.08
N GLY A 45 6.26 -6.50 -0.92
CA GLY A 45 6.87 -5.20 -1.20
C GLY A 45 6.75 -4.20 -0.04
N GLY A 46 6.80 -2.91 -0.36
CA GLY A 46 6.68 -1.80 0.59
C GLY A 46 5.22 -1.37 0.78
N SER A 47 4.98 -0.67 1.86
CA SER A 47 3.73 0.05 2.12
C SER A 47 3.95 1.55 2.02
N ALA A 48 2.88 2.33 1.89
CA ALA A 48 2.90 3.78 2.03
C ALA A 48 2.07 4.19 3.25
N VAL A 49 2.43 5.32 3.86
CA VAL A 49 1.76 5.82 5.08
C VAL A 49 1.32 7.27 4.87
N MET A 50 0.09 7.56 5.24
CA MET A 50 -0.46 8.92 5.27
C MET A 50 -1.20 9.13 6.60
N GLY A 51 -0.63 9.96 7.46
CA GLY A 51 -1.16 10.15 8.81
C GLY A 51 -1.15 8.84 9.61
N ASN A 52 -2.32 8.38 10.00
CA ASN A 52 -2.51 7.11 10.71
C ASN A 52 -2.96 5.94 9.81
N THR A 53 -2.96 6.15 8.50
CA THR A 53 -3.40 5.16 7.52
C THR A 53 -2.20 4.56 6.78
N ILE A 54 -2.20 3.23 6.66
CA ILE A 54 -1.19 2.45 5.94
C ILE A 54 -1.87 1.81 4.73
N PHE A 55 -1.23 1.93 3.57
CA PHE A 55 -1.69 1.32 2.33
C PHE A 55 -0.85 0.08 2.02
N LEU A 56 -1.52 -1.06 1.91
CA LEU A 56 -0.91 -2.39 1.85
C LEU A 56 -1.02 -3.01 0.46
N PRO A 57 0.11 -3.48 -0.13
CA PRO A 57 0.11 -4.19 -1.41
C PRO A 57 -0.22 -5.67 -1.20
N CYS A 58 -1.49 -5.98 -0.93
CA CYS A 58 -1.92 -7.36 -0.72
C CYS A 58 -2.03 -8.14 -2.03
N SER A 59 -1.76 -9.44 -2.00
CA SER A 59 -1.90 -10.34 -3.16
C SER A 59 -3.33 -10.41 -3.73
N THR A 60 -4.31 -10.02 -2.91
CA THR A 60 -5.74 -9.99 -3.27
C THR A 60 -6.25 -8.59 -3.61
N GLY A 61 -5.35 -7.66 -3.88
CA GLY A 61 -5.64 -6.26 -4.18
C GLY A 61 -5.31 -5.30 -3.03
N PRO A 62 -5.15 -4.01 -3.32
CA PRO A 62 -4.78 -2.99 -2.34
C PRO A 62 -5.76 -2.90 -1.17
N ARG A 63 -5.23 -2.58 0.02
CA ARG A 63 -6.02 -2.32 1.23
C ARG A 63 -5.48 -1.13 1.99
N ALA A 64 -6.34 -0.50 2.78
CA ALA A 64 -5.93 0.48 3.77
C ALA A 64 -6.26 0.00 5.18
N VAL A 65 -5.34 0.23 6.09
CA VAL A 65 -5.47 -0.06 7.53
C VAL A 65 -5.18 1.22 8.31
N THR A 66 -6.02 1.55 9.26
CA THR A 66 -5.79 2.66 10.20
C THR A 66 -5.28 2.14 11.53
N ILE A 67 -4.40 2.92 12.16
CA ILE A 67 -3.93 2.68 13.52
C ILE A 67 -4.46 3.79 14.43
N SER A 68 -5.20 3.41 15.48
CA SER A 68 -5.70 4.38 16.46
C SER A 68 -4.57 4.93 17.35
N SER A 69 -4.84 5.98 18.10
CA SER A 69 -3.90 6.53 19.10
C SER A 69 -3.54 5.54 20.22
N THR A 70 -4.35 4.51 20.42
CA THR A 70 -4.11 3.41 21.37
C THR A 70 -3.39 2.21 20.75
N GLY A 71 -3.18 2.21 19.43
CA GLY A 71 -2.51 1.14 18.69
C GLY A 71 -3.44 0.04 18.19
N THR A 72 -4.74 0.27 18.13
CA THR A 72 -5.68 -0.67 17.51
C THR A 72 -5.64 -0.54 15.99
N ALA A 73 -5.38 -1.64 15.29
CA ALA A 73 -5.44 -1.72 13.84
C ALA A 73 -6.86 -2.05 13.37
N THR A 74 -7.35 -1.32 12.36
CA THR A 74 -8.67 -1.56 11.74
C THR A 74 -8.55 -1.42 10.23
N GLU A 75 -9.13 -2.37 9.48
CA GLU A 75 -9.22 -2.24 8.03
C GLU A 75 -10.18 -1.11 7.68
N LEU A 76 -9.68 -0.11 6.95
CA LEU A 76 -10.46 1.05 6.50
C LEU A 76 -11.25 0.72 5.23
N TRP A 77 -10.56 0.12 4.25
CA TRP A 77 -11.18 -0.31 2.99
C TRP A 77 -10.34 -1.39 2.29
N ARG A 78 -11.00 -2.06 1.35
CA ARG A 78 -10.40 -2.92 0.32
C ARG A 78 -10.70 -2.31 -1.04
N ALA A 79 -9.71 -2.32 -1.93
CA ALA A 79 -9.95 -1.91 -3.31
C ALA A 79 -10.98 -2.84 -3.98
N PRO A 80 -11.71 -2.33 -4.98
CA PRO A 80 -12.60 -3.16 -5.80
C PRO A 80 -11.84 -4.35 -6.43
N THR A 81 -12.54 -5.44 -6.69
CA THR A 81 -11.96 -6.65 -7.30
C THR A 81 -11.40 -6.41 -8.71
N SER A 82 -11.77 -5.30 -9.35
CA SER A 82 -11.19 -4.84 -10.62
C SER A 82 -9.77 -4.29 -10.47
N VAL A 83 -9.31 -4.02 -9.24
CA VAL A 83 -7.93 -3.60 -8.96
C VAL A 83 -7.17 -4.82 -8.44
N PRO A 84 -6.34 -5.45 -9.28
CA PRO A 84 -5.65 -6.69 -8.93
C PRO A 84 -4.49 -6.45 -7.96
N ALA A 85 -3.81 -7.53 -7.61
CA ALA A 85 -2.57 -7.49 -6.85
C ALA A 85 -1.55 -6.54 -7.49
N ALA A 86 -0.91 -5.73 -6.69
CA ALA A 86 -0.12 -4.60 -7.15
C ALA A 86 1.25 -4.51 -6.47
N GLY A 87 2.13 -3.75 -7.08
CA GLY A 87 3.42 -3.36 -6.53
C GLY A 87 3.29 -2.42 -5.33
N SER A 88 4.42 -1.93 -4.83
CA SER A 88 4.44 -1.00 -3.69
C SER A 88 3.73 0.33 -4.03
N PRO A 89 2.87 0.84 -3.15
CA PRO A 89 2.14 2.09 -3.40
C PRO A 89 3.02 3.33 -3.25
N SER A 90 2.61 4.42 -3.90
CA SER A 90 3.09 5.78 -3.67
C SER A 90 1.93 6.73 -3.45
N ILE A 91 2.14 7.80 -2.67
CA ILE A 91 1.10 8.78 -2.31
C ILE A 91 1.48 10.15 -2.88
N GLY A 92 0.56 10.77 -3.59
CA GLY A 92 0.71 12.12 -4.13
C GLY A 92 -0.48 12.54 -4.97
N GLY A 93 -0.61 13.85 -5.22
CA GLY A 93 -1.72 14.41 -6.01
C GLY A 93 -3.12 14.09 -5.46
N GLY A 94 -3.25 13.86 -4.15
CA GLY A 94 -4.53 13.49 -3.53
C GLY A 94 -4.95 12.03 -3.75
N ALA A 95 -4.08 11.20 -4.28
CA ALA A 95 -4.35 9.79 -4.57
C ALA A 95 -3.29 8.85 -3.99
N VAL A 96 -3.64 7.58 -3.90
CA VAL A 96 -2.69 6.48 -3.69
C VAL A 96 -2.53 5.76 -5.03
N TRP A 97 -1.29 5.65 -5.48
CA TRP A 97 -0.93 5.13 -6.78
C TRP A 97 -0.38 3.72 -6.70
N TRP A 98 -0.91 2.80 -7.53
CA TRP A 98 -0.48 1.41 -7.61
C TRP A 98 -0.23 0.95 -9.03
N VAL A 99 0.82 0.17 -9.22
CA VAL A 99 1.11 -0.52 -10.47
C VAL A 99 0.52 -1.92 -10.44
N ASP A 100 -0.44 -2.19 -11.30
CA ASP A 100 -0.80 -3.55 -11.69
C ASP A 100 0.26 -4.07 -12.67
N TYR A 101 1.25 -4.76 -12.14
CA TYR A 101 2.41 -5.19 -12.92
C TYR A 101 2.06 -6.27 -13.96
N ASN A 102 1.05 -7.11 -13.72
CA ASN A 102 0.62 -8.15 -14.66
C ASN A 102 -0.26 -7.58 -15.77
N GLY A 103 -1.26 -6.79 -15.42
CA GLY A 103 -2.18 -6.16 -16.35
C GLY A 103 -1.59 -4.94 -17.05
N GLY A 104 -0.47 -4.39 -16.56
CA GLY A 104 0.18 -3.20 -17.15
C GLY A 104 -0.62 -1.93 -17.00
N ASN A 105 -1.25 -1.73 -15.86
CA ASN A 105 -2.02 -0.53 -15.54
C ASN A 105 -1.42 0.19 -14.33
N LEU A 106 -1.58 1.50 -14.32
CA LEU A 106 -1.42 2.36 -13.15
C LEU A 106 -2.81 2.75 -12.65
N PHE A 107 -3.08 2.50 -11.38
CA PHE A 107 -4.31 2.91 -10.71
C PHE A 107 -4.04 4.06 -9.76
N ALA A 108 -4.92 5.06 -9.78
CA ALA A 108 -5.05 6.06 -8.72
C ALA A 108 -6.30 5.73 -7.91
N LEU A 109 -6.14 5.51 -6.60
CA LEU A 109 -7.24 5.22 -5.69
C LEU A 109 -7.44 6.37 -4.71
N ASN A 110 -8.71 6.61 -4.37
CA ASN A 110 -9.05 7.56 -3.31
C ASN A 110 -8.52 7.04 -1.95
N PRO A 111 -7.69 7.80 -1.23
CA PRO A 111 -7.08 7.35 0.02
C PRO A 111 -8.08 6.99 1.12
N SER A 112 -9.25 7.62 1.13
CA SER A 112 -10.26 7.45 2.18
C SER A 112 -11.24 6.30 1.91
N THR A 113 -11.45 5.95 0.63
CA THR A 113 -12.51 5.00 0.24
C THR A 113 -12.02 3.80 -0.56
N GLY A 114 -10.80 3.86 -1.11
CA GLY A 114 -10.27 2.85 -2.03
C GLY A 114 -10.92 2.85 -3.42
N ALA A 115 -11.81 3.80 -3.70
CA ALA A 115 -12.46 3.91 -5.01
C ALA A 115 -11.44 4.26 -6.10
N VAL A 116 -11.60 3.66 -7.29
CA VAL A 116 -10.75 3.96 -8.44
C VAL A 116 -11.08 5.36 -8.94
N MET A 117 -10.10 6.24 -8.92
CA MET A 117 -10.17 7.60 -9.49
C MET A 117 -9.69 7.63 -10.94
N GLN A 118 -8.61 6.87 -11.22
CA GLN A 118 -8.05 6.75 -12.56
C GLN A 118 -7.47 5.36 -12.78
N GLN A 119 -7.50 4.92 -14.03
CA GLN A 119 -6.79 3.74 -14.54
C GLN A 119 -6.12 4.13 -15.85
N ILE A 120 -4.81 3.94 -15.93
CA ILE A 120 -3.99 4.38 -17.05
C ILE A 120 -3.16 3.20 -17.54
N ARG A 121 -3.18 2.92 -18.84
CA ARG A 121 -2.34 1.89 -19.45
C ARG A 121 -0.89 2.35 -19.51
N ILE A 122 0.01 1.57 -18.90
CA ILE A 122 1.46 1.88 -18.84
C ILE A 122 2.34 0.80 -19.49
N GLY A 123 1.76 -0.36 -19.80
CA GLY A 123 2.49 -1.56 -20.24
C GLY A 123 2.96 -2.42 -19.07
N ALA A 124 3.39 -3.65 -19.36
CA ALA A 124 3.84 -4.60 -18.35
C ALA A 124 5.03 -4.06 -17.55
N ALA A 125 5.03 -4.29 -16.25
CA ALA A 125 6.04 -3.81 -15.32
C ALA A 125 6.62 -4.95 -14.47
N PRO A 126 7.83 -4.81 -13.91
CA PRO A 126 8.37 -5.77 -12.96
C PRO A 126 7.50 -5.91 -11.71
N HIS A 127 7.55 -7.10 -11.08
CA HIS A 127 6.69 -7.48 -9.95
C HIS A 127 6.67 -6.47 -8.78
N PHE A 128 7.78 -5.83 -8.49
CA PHE A 128 7.90 -4.84 -7.39
C PHE A 128 7.96 -3.39 -7.89
N ALA A 129 7.49 -3.13 -9.11
CA ALA A 129 7.45 -1.76 -9.62
C ALA A 129 6.63 -0.86 -8.69
N SER A 130 7.19 0.31 -8.40
CA SER A 130 6.54 1.36 -7.61
C SER A 130 6.57 2.65 -8.41
N PRO A 131 5.47 3.43 -8.42
CA PRO A 131 5.48 4.73 -9.08
C PRO A 131 6.37 5.72 -8.31
N THR A 132 7.16 6.49 -9.02
CA THR A 132 7.84 7.68 -8.48
C THR A 132 7.06 8.91 -8.90
N LEU A 133 6.66 9.73 -7.93
CA LEU A 133 5.87 10.94 -8.18
C LEU A 133 6.78 12.17 -8.11
N SER A 134 6.68 13.05 -9.10
CA SER A 134 7.42 14.32 -9.14
C SER A 134 6.64 15.38 -9.90
N GLY A 135 6.35 16.51 -9.25
CA GLY A 135 5.51 17.56 -9.81
C GLY A 135 4.13 17.02 -10.16
N ASN A 136 3.71 17.17 -11.41
CA ASN A 136 2.45 16.67 -11.95
C ASN A 136 2.62 15.38 -12.76
N ARG A 137 3.58 14.53 -12.39
CA ARG A 137 3.91 13.31 -13.14
C ARG A 137 4.16 12.12 -12.24
N ALA A 138 3.73 10.95 -12.72
CA ALA A 138 4.16 9.64 -12.23
C ALA A 138 5.13 9.00 -13.24
N TYR A 139 6.23 8.47 -12.74
CA TYR A 139 7.23 7.73 -13.52
C TYR A 139 7.25 6.29 -13.06
N ILE A 140 7.13 5.37 -13.98
CA ILE A 140 7.07 3.94 -13.71
C ILE A 140 8.11 3.20 -14.56
N GLY A 141 8.95 2.39 -13.93
CA GLY A 141 9.78 1.42 -14.63
C GLY A 141 8.91 0.31 -15.21
N THR A 142 8.89 0.17 -16.52
CA THR A 142 8.18 -0.89 -17.24
C THR A 142 9.18 -1.80 -17.94
N ASN A 143 8.72 -2.95 -18.46
CA ASN A 143 9.59 -3.86 -19.20
C ASN A 143 10.10 -3.26 -20.52
N ALA A 144 9.48 -2.18 -21.00
CA ALA A 144 9.90 -1.44 -22.19
C ALA A 144 10.76 -0.20 -21.90
N GLY A 145 11.00 0.11 -20.63
CA GLY A 145 11.76 1.31 -20.19
C GLY A 145 11.01 2.10 -19.13
N VAL A 146 11.06 3.43 -19.17
CA VAL A 146 10.34 4.32 -18.24
C VAL A 146 9.13 4.92 -18.92
N THR A 147 7.96 4.69 -18.33
CA THR A 147 6.71 5.34 -18.75
C THR A 147 6.44 6.54 -17.83
N ALA A 148 6.18 7.71 -18.41
CA ALA A 148 5.76 8.90 -17.68
C ALA A 148 4.29 9.19 -17.94
N VAL A 149 3.53 9.45 -16.88
CA VAL A 149 2.09 9.78 -16.92
C VAL A 149 1.90 11.17 -16.32
N ASN A 150 1.13 12.02 -16.98
CA ASN A 150 0.76 13.36 -16.51
C ASN A 150 -0.49 13.31 -15.63
N GLY A 151 -0.63 14.27 -14.72
CA GLY A 151 -1.83 14.44 -13.88
C GLY A 151 -1.82 13.58 -12.61
N ALA A 152 -0.62 13.23 -12.12
CA ALA A 152 -0.45 12.51 -10.86
C ALA A 152 -0.35 13.46 -9.65
#